data_824932da9ebca6370d32fa497c239ab3
#
_entry.id   824932da9ebca6370d32fa497c239ab3
#
_cell.length_a   1.000
_cell.length_b   1.000
_cell.length_c   1.000
_cell.angle_alpha   90.00
_cell.angle_beta   90.00
_cell.angle_gamma   90.00
#
_symmetry.space_group_name_H-M   'P 1'
#
loop_
_entity.id
_entity.type
_entity.pdbx_description
1 polymer ?
#
loop_
_entity_poly.entity_id
_entity_poly.type
_entity_poly.pdbx_seq_one_letter_code
_entity_poly.pdbx_strand_id
1 'polypeptide(L)'
;MNLNFNQSLAKNYTSESQKIRVLSEDWVAKQSYCPCCNAEPLVEFANNQPVADFYCAHCSEEYELKSKKAKLSHLINDGAYATMIERINSEDNPSFFFLTYSPEYRVNNFLIIPKQFLNRT
;
A
#
# COMPACT_ATOMS: atom_id res chain seq x y z
N MET A 1 -8.28 13.51 8.18
CA MET A 1 -8.09 12.22 7.51
C MET A 1 -8.87 11.14 8.26
N ASN A 2 -9.63 10.35 7.52
CA ASN A 2 -10.38 9.23 8.13
C ASN A 2 -9.46 8.02 8.21
N LEU A 3 -9.29 7.47 9.40
CA LEU A 3 -8.44 6.31 9.63
C LEU A 3 -9.17 4.98 9.57
N ASN A 4 -10.48 4.99 9.39
CA ASN A 4 -11.27 3.75 9.33
C ASN A 4 -11.47 3.30 7.89
N PHE A 5 -11.35 1.99 7.66
CA PHE A 5 -11.73 1.42 6.37
C PHE A 5 -13.24 1.47 6.18
N ASN A 6 -13.67 1.59 4.94
CA ASN A 6 -15.09 1.49 4.59
C ASN A 6 -15.47 0.02 4.47
N GLN A 7 -15.88 -0.58 5.58
CA GLN A 7 -16.12 -2.02 5.68
C GLN A 7 -17.26 -2.50 4.78
N SER A 8 -18.14 -1.62 4.35
CA SER A 8 -19.24 -2.01 3.48
C SER A 8 -18.76 -2.54 2.13
N LEU A 9 -17.57 -2.15 1.70
CA LEU A 9 -16.99 -2.60 0.44
C LEU A 9 -16.59 -4.08 0.48
N ALA A 10 -16.44 -4.66 1.66
CA ALA A 10 -15.99 -6.05 1.81
C ALA A 10 -17.12 -7.03 2.05
N LYS A 11 -18.38 -6.60 1.98
CA LYS A 11 -19.54 -7.43 2.30
C LYS A 11 -19.63 -8.73 1.51
N ASN A 12 -19.21 -8.71 0.26
CA ASN A 12 -19.36 -9.84 -0.64
C ASN A 12 -18.14 -10.75 -0.68
N TYR A 13 -17.13 -10.46 0.15
CA TYR A 13 -15.90 -11.26 0.20
C TYR A 13 -15.86 -12.08 1.47
N THR A 14 -15.42 -13.33 1.35
CA THR A 14 -15.27 -14.24 2.50
C THR A 14 -13.81 -14.40 2.93
N SER A 15 -12.88 -14.29 1.97
CA SER A 15 -11.45 -14.38 2.26
C SER A 15 -10.96 -13.11 2.93
N GLU A 16 -10.24 -13.26 4.06
CA GLU A 16 -9.67 -12.11 4.76
C GLU A 16 -8.68 -11.35 3.88
N SER A 17 -7.86 -12.07 3.11
CA SER A 17 -6.89 -11.41 2.25
C SER A 17 -7.56 -10.57 1.16
N GLN A 18 -8.68 -11.03 0.60
CA GLN A 18 -9.44 -10.25 -0.37
C GLN A 18 -10.11 -9.05 0.26
N LYS A 19 -10.67 -9.23 1.46
CA LYS A 19 -11.26 -8.11 2.20
C LYS A 19 -10.24 -7.01 2.42
N ILE A 20 -9.07 -7.36 2.93
CA ILE A 20 -8.02 -6.39 3.23
C ILE A 20 -7.52 -5.71 1.97
N ARG A 21 -7.37 -6.44 0.89
CA ARG A 21 -6.97 -5.85 -0.37
C ARG A 21 -7.95 -4.75 -0.80
N VAL A 22 -9.24 -5.07 -0.83
CA VAL A 22 -10.27 -4.11 -1.24
C VAL A 22 -10.31 -2.91 -0.30
N LEU A 23 -10.30 -3.16 1.00
CA LEU A 23 -10.42 -2.09 2.00
C LEU A 23 -9.21 -1.18 2.03
N SER A 24 -8.01 -1.75 1.97
CA SER A 24 -6.79 -0.95 2.04
C SER A 24 -6.55 -0.17 0.75
N GLU A 25 -6.82 -0.76 -0.41
CA GLU A 25 -6.68 -0.06 -1.68
C GLU A 25 -7.66 1.11 -1.78
N ASP A 26 -8.89 0.91 -1.34
CA ASP A 26 -9.88 2.00 -1.28
C ASP A 26 -9.40 3.13 -0.37
N TRP A 27 -8.89 2.79 0.80
CA TRP A 27 -8.42 3.78 1.76
C TRP A 27 -7.28 4.62 1.17
N VAL A 28 -6.30 3.96 0.56
CA VAL A 28 -5.15 4.64 -0.03
C VAL A 28 -5.61 5.55 -1.17
N ALA A 29 -6.49 5.05 -2.04
CA ALA A 29 -6.97 5.84 -3.17
C ALA A 29 -7.69 7.11 -2.71
N LYS A 30 -8.44 7.05 -1.61
CA LYS A 30 -9.23 8.18 -1.12
C LYS A 30 -8.46 9.13 -0.22
N GLN A 31 -7.51 8.60 0.57
CA GLN A 31 -6.85 9.37 1.62
C GLN A 31 -5.44 9.81 1.26
N SER A 32 -4.86 9.23 0.21
CA SER A 32 -3.49 9.53 -0.16
C SER A 32 -3.42 10.33 -1.47
N TYR A 33 -2.25 10.84 -1.74
CA TYR A 33 -1.92 11.56 -2.97
C TYR A 33 -0.56 11.04 -3.44
N CYS A 34 -0.13 11.44 -4.64
CA CYS A 34 1.18 11.04 -5.13
C CYS A 34 2.27 11.76 -4.33
N PRO A 35 3.11 11.02 -3.57
CA PRO A 35 4.16 11.68 -2.80
C PRO A 35 5.25 12.29 -3.68
N CYS A 36 5.36 11.86 -4.92
CA CYS A 36 6.37 12.36 -5.84
C CYS A 36 6.03 13.75 -6.39
N CYS A 37 4.77 13.98 -6.77
CA CYS A 37 4.37 15.22 -7.43
C CYS A 37 3.16 15.90 -6.79
N ASN A 38 2.62 15.36 -5.71
CA ASN A 38 1.46 15.88 -4.98
C ASN A 38 0.13 15.84 -5.74
N ALA A 39 0.10 15.18 -6.88
CA ALA A 39 -1.15 15.05 -7.63
C ALA A 39 -2.11 14.07 -6.93
N GLU A 40 -3.40 14.30 -7.09
CA GLU A 40 -4.44 13.40 -6.61
C GLU A 40 -5.59 13.36 -7.60
N PRO A 41 -6.35 12.25 -7.62
CA PRO A 41 -6.14 11.05 -6.83
C PRO A 41 -5.11 10.13 -7.48
N LEU A 42 -4.65 9.13 -6.71
CA LEU A 42 -3.92 8.01 -7.29
C LEU A 42 -4.92 7.10 -8.01
N VAL A 43 -4.49 6.46 -9.08
CA VAL A 43 -5.34 5.58 -9.87
C VAL A 43 -4.99 4.12 -9.54
N GLU A 44 -6.01 3.30 -9.28
CA GLU A 44 -5.82 1.89 -9.03
C GLU A 44 -5.65 1.15 -10.35
N PHE A 45 -4.67 0.24 -10.41
CA PHE A 45 -4.58 -0.69 -11.53
C PHE A 45 -5.70 -1.73 -11.43
N ALA A 46 -6.06 -2.31 -12.58
CA ALA A 46 -7.02 -3.41 -12.58
C ALA A 46 -6.47 -4.61 -11.80
N ASN A 47 -7.36 -5.38 -11.20
CA ASN A 47 -7.01 -6.44 -10.24
C ASN A 47 -6.03 -7.48 -10.77
N ASN A 48 -5.97 -7.69 -12.06
CA ASN A 48 -5.12 -8.72 -12.65
C ASN A 48 -3.84 -8.17 -13.27
N GLN A 49 -3.50 -6.92 -13.00
CA GLN A 49 -2.26 -6.35 -13.50
C GLN A 49 -1.09 -6.80 -12.63
N PRO A 50 0.00 -7.28 -13.25
CA PRO A 50 1.12 -7.84 -12.48
C PRO A 50 2.16 -6.81 -12.03
N VAL A 51 1.96 -5.52 -12.31
CA VAL A 51 3.03 -4.52 -12.12
C VAL A 51 2.99 -3.85 -10.77
N ALA A 52 1.86 -3.23 -10.42
CA ALA A 52 1.75 -2.46 -9.18
C ALA A 52 0.28 -2.33 -8.82
N ASP A 53 -0.02 -1.69 -7.70
CA ASP A 53 -1.39 -1.50 -7.25
C ASP A 53 -1.96 -0.15 -7.66
N PHE A 54 -1.12 0.87 -7.74
CA PHE A 54 -1.51 2.23 -8.07
C PHE A 54 -0.52 2.89 -9.01
N TYR A 55 -0.98 3.92 -9.71
CA TYR A 55 -0.10 4.79 -10.46
C TYR A 55 -0.59 6.23 -10.38
N CYS A 56 0.32 7.17 -10.61
CA CYS A 56 -0.01 8.57 -10.72
C CYS A 56 -0.20 8.93 -12.18
N ALA A 57 -1.39 9.42 -12.54
CA ALA A 57 -1.67 9.81 -13.91
C ALA A 57 -0.87 11.04 -14.35
N HIS A 58 -0.36 11.81 -13.41
CA HIS A 58 0.39 13.04 -13.71
C HIS A 58 1.87 12.77 -13.95
N CYS A 59 2.54 12.02 -13.06
CA CYS A 59 3.98 11.78 -13.16
C CYS A 59 4.36 10.35 -13.54
N SER A 60 3.39 9.46 -13.67
CA SER A 60 3.57 8.05 -14.04
C SER A 60 4.28 7.20 -13.00
N GLU A 61 4.53 7.71 -11.80
CA GLU A 61 5.11 6.91 -10.72
C GLU A 61 4.16 5.79 -10.33
N GLU A 62 4.71 4.60 -10.07
CA GLU A 62 3.93 3.42 -9.69
C GLU A 62 4.18 3.06 -8.23
N TYR A 63 3.15 2.52 -7.58
CA TYR A 63 3.18 2.22 -6.16
C TYR A 63 2.61 0.84 -5.89
N GLU A 64 3.30 0.07 -5.06
CA GLU A 64 2.82 -1.21 -4.58
C GLU A 64 2.43 -1.06 -3.12
N LEU A 65 1.25 -1.59 -2.75
CA LEU A 65 0.74 -1.51 -1.38
C LEU A 65 0.96 -2.83 -0.66
N LYS A 66 1.55 -2.75 0.52
CA LYS A 66 1.65 -3.87 1.46
C LYS A 66 0.85 -3.53 2.71
N SER A 67 -0.08 -4.39 3.08
CA SER A 67 -0.92 -4.19 4.25
C SER A 67 -0.73 -5.34 5.23
N LYS A 68 -0.65 -5.02 6.53
CA LYS A 68 -0.45 -6.02 7.56
C LYS A 68 -1.27 -5.66 8.80
N LYS A 69 -1.94 -6.64 9.38
CA LYS A 69 -2.66 -6.50 10.64
C LYS A 69 -1.67 -6.65 11.79
N ALA A 70 -0.99 -5.56 12.12
CA ALA A 70 0.03 -5.58 13.15
C ALA A 70 0.47 -4.15 13.48
N LYS A 71 1.21 -4.03 14.56
CA LYS A 71 1.96 -2.81 14.85
C LYS A 71 3.26 -2.84 14.03
N LEU A 72 3.76 -1.66 13.68
CA LEU A 72 4.97 -1.55 12.87
C LEU A 72 6.15 -2.32 13.47
N SER A 73 6.29 -2.29 14.80
CA SER A 73 7.37 -3.01 15.49
C SER A 73 7.34 -4.50 15.22
N HIS A 74 6.15 -5.08 15.07
CA HIS A 74 6.01 -6.50 14.77
C HIS A 74 6.45 -6.85 13.35
N LEU A 75 6.25 -5.93 12.41
CA LEU A 75 6.65 -6.15 11.02
C LEU A 75 8.16 -6.27 10.87
N ILE A 76 8.90 -5.46 11.61
CA ILE A 76 10.35 -5.49 11.57
C ILE A 76 10.86 -6.85 12.04
N ASN A 77 10.16 -7.47 12.98
CA ASN A 77 10.61 -8.71 13.60
C ASN A 77 10.15 -9.98 12.87
N ASP A 78 9.17 -9.91 11.98
CA ASP A 78 8.57 -11.11 11.38
C ASP A 78 9.04 -11.40 9.96
N GLY A 79 9.98 -10.64 9.44
CA GLY A 79 10.54 -10.86 8.11
C GLY A 79 9.79 -10.22 6.96
N ALA A 80 8.59 -9.71 7.19
CA ALA A 80 7.83 -9.04 6.13
C ALA A 80 8.57 -7.81 5.61
N TYR A 81 9.21 -7.10 6.52
CA TYR A 81 10.02 -5.93 6.18
C TYR A 81 11.19 -6.31 5.25
N ALA A 82 11.88 -7.41 5.58
CA ALA A 82 13.01 -7.88 4.76
C ALA A 82 12.56 -8.23 3.34
N THR A 83 11.42 -8.91 3.21
CA THR A 83 10.85 -9.24 1.90
C THR A 83 10.53 -8.00 1.10
N MET A 84 9.96 -6.99 1.75
CA MET A 84 9.65 -5.71 1.12
C MET A 84 10.92 -5.03 0.62
N ILE A 85 11.98 -5.01 1.43
CA ILE A 85 13.25 -4.40 1.06
C ILE A 85 13.87 -5.11 -0.16
N GLU A 86 13.81 -6.43 -0.20
CA GLU A 86 14.28 -7.19 -1.36
C GLU A 86 13.54 -6.77 -2.64
N ARG A 87 12.22 -6.63 -2.54
CA ARG A 87 11.40 -6.23 -3.69
C ARG A 87 11.76 -4.83 -4.17
N ILE A 88 12.00 -3.91 -3.23
CA ILE A 88 12.35 -2.53 -3.54
C ILE A 88 13.71 -2.44 -4.23
N ASN A 89 14.63 -3.32 -3.88
CA ASN A 89 15.98 -3.32 -4.45
C ASN A 89 16.07 -4.00 -5.81
N SER A 90 14.98 -4.55 -6.34
CA SER A 90 14.98 -5.12 -7.68
C SER A 90 14.97 -4.01 -8.74
N GLU A 91 15.40 -4.35 -9.96
CA GLU A 91 15.50 -3.37 -11.04
C GLU A 91 14.18 -2.71 -11.42
N ASP A 92 13.10 -3.48 -11.37
CA ASP A 92 11.78 -3.02 -11.79
C ASP A 92 10.92 -2.61 -10.62
N ASN A 93 11.53 -2.14 -9.56
CA ASN A 93 10.80 -1.85 -8.34
C ASN A 93 9.90 -0.62 -8.48
N PRO A 94 8.66 -0.71 -8.01
CA PRO A 94 7.85 0.49 -7.76
C PRO A 94 8.24 1.14 -6.45
N SER A 95 7.69 2.30 -6.16
CA SER A 95 7.71 2.81 -4.79
C SER A 95 6.70 2.02 -3.96
N PHE A 96 6.83 2.08 -2.63
CA PHE A 96 5.97 1.29 -1.75
C PHE A 96 5.14 2.16 -0.83
N PHE A 97 3.89 1.75 -0.66
CA PHE A 97 3.07 2.14 0.48
C PHE A 97 3.02 0.95 1.44
N PHE A 98 3.27 1.21 2.70
CA PHE A 98 3.23 0.19 3.73
C PHE A 98 2.22 0.61 4.79
N LEU A 99 1.17 -0.18 4.96
CA LEU A 99 0.06 0.15 5.83
C LEU A 99 -0.12 -0.94 6.89
N THR A 100 -0.26 -0.53 8.16
CA THR A 100 -0.67 -1.45 9.22
C THR A 100 -2.06 -1.07 9.71
N TYR A 101 -2.83 -2.06 10.10
CA TYR A 101 -4.20 -1.85 10.56
C TYR A 101 -4.51 -2.72 11.76
N SER A 102 -5.53 -2.30 12.52
CA SER A 102 -5.98 -3.02 13.70
C SER A 102 -7.03 -4.07 13.35
N PRO A 103 -7.34 -5.01 14.29
CA PRO A 103 -8.43 -5.95 14.09
C PRO A 103 -9.79 -5.29 13.84
N GLU A 104 -9.95 -4.03 14.21
CA GLU A 104 -11.18 -3.25 14.00
C GLU A 104 -11.16 -2.49 12.69
N TYR A 105 -10.19 -2.80 11.79
CA TYR A 105 -10.06 -2.18 10.47
C TYR A 105 -9.82 -0.68 10.53
N ARG A 106 -8.95 -0.29 11.43
CA ARG A 106 -8.49 1.09 11.57
C ARG A 106 -7.00 1.16 11.24
N VAL A 107 -6.61 2.15 10.45
CA VAL A 107 -5.21 2.34 10.06
C VAL A 107 -4.39 2.77 11.28
N ASN A 108 -3.32 2.04 11.56
CA ASN A 108 -2.38 2.38 12.63
C ASN A 108 -1.18 3.16 12.10
N ASN A 109 -0.64 2.72 10.97
CA ASN A 109 0.54 3.34 10.36
C ASN A 109 0.40 3.31 8.85
N PHE A 110 0.88 4.37 8.19
CA PHE A 110 0.96 4.42 6.75
C PHE A 110 2.31 5.04 6.38
N LEU A 111 3.18 4.22 5.80
CA LEU A 111 4.52 4.62 5.43
C LEU A 111 4.65 4.68 3.92
N ILE A 112 5.37 5.68 3.45
CA ILE A 112 5.67 5.85 2.03
C ILE A 112 7.16 5.65 1.88
N ILE A 113 7.55 4.69 1.04
CA ILE A 113 8.95 4.36 0.80
C ILE A 113 9.24 4.55 -0.67
N PRO A 114 9.76 5.73 -1.06
CA PRO A 114 10.12 5.98 -2.46
C PRO A 114 11.26 5.07 -2.90
N LYS A 115 11.18 4.58 -4.11
CA LYS A 115 12.24 3.69 -4.65
C LYS A 115 13.61 4.37 -4.65
N GLN A 116 13.66 5.68 -4.81
CA GLN A 116 14.89 6.44 -4.82
C GLN A 116 15.65 6.37 -3.49
N PHE A 117 14.95 6.11 -2.40
CA PHE A 117 15.53 6.02 -1.07
C PHE A 117 16.45 4.81 -0.93
N LEU A 118 16.17 3.74 -1.68
CA LEU A 118 16.82 2.46 -1.49
C LEU A 118 17.79 2.10 -2.63
N ASN A 119 17.79 2.86 -3.71
CA ASN A 119 18.74 2.69 -4.81
C ASN A 119 20.01 3.48 -4.57
N ARG A 120 20.56 3.36 -3.39
CA ARG A 120 21.85 3.97 -3.09
C ARG A 120 22.95 2.98 -3.38
N THR A 121 23.70 3.31 -4.31
CA THR A 121 24.98 2.64 -4.49
C THR A 121 26.07 3.47 -3.83
#